data_d771572b7c991d8b0b8a6c53ee81c887
#
_entry.id   d771572b7c991d8b0b8a6c53ee81c887
#
_cell.length_a   1.000
_cell.length_b   1.000
_cell.length_c   1.000
_cell.angle_alpha   90.00
_cell.angle_beta   90.00
_cell.angle_gamma   90.00
#
_symmetry.space_group_name_H-M   'P 1'
#
loop_
_entity.id
_entity.type
_entity.pdbx_description
1 polymer ?
#
loop_
_entity_poly.entity_id
_entity_poly.type
_entity_poly.pdbx_seq_one_letter_code
_entity_poly.pdbx_strand_id
1 'polypeptide(L)'
;GAWHWSLSDDGTLTVGGQGIESDLSSRKAPWADHASQIEAVVFEDGSTTGDCLVNMFSGCTKLGSVAWNGLDTSAATNMENMFSMCLGLRSIDFSGLDTSSVTDMGGLLRECPNLLSVTFGSDFDTSSVTNMTAMFYNCGYLESLDLSSFDMRAVVTMHNMFYECDELASVTLGSGFRWVSGSTNPYLPAPADGLTWVRLDGATGLPVAGDKGYTPEGLG
;
A
#
# COMPACT_ATOMS: atom_id res chain seq x y z
N GLY A 1 -18.26 7.36 -21.17
CA GLY A 1 -18.47 8.73 -20.70
C GLY A 1 -17.18 9.22 -20.07
N ALA A 2 -16.90 10.50 -20.17
CA ALA A 2 -15.73 11.07 -19.52
C ALA A 2 -15.90 10.98 -18.00
N TRP A 3 -14.80 10.79 -17.28
CA TRP A 3 -14.79 10.93 -15.83
C TRP A 3 -14.73 12.41 -15.43
N HIS A 4 -15.09 12.70 -14.18
CA HIS A 4 -15.15 14.05 -13.63
C HIS A 4 -14.75 14.05 -12.15
N TRP A 5 -14.47 15.23 -11.63
CA TRP A 5 -14.20 15.42 -10.22
C TRP A 5 -14.67 16.80 -9.73
N SER A 6 -14.88 16.91 -8.44
CA SER A 6 -15.14 18.16 -7.74
C SER A 6 -14.55 18.13 -6.34
N LEU A 7 -14.12 19.28 -5.85
CA LEU A 7 -13.62 19.46 -4.49
C LEU A 7 -14.52 20.47 -3.77
N SER A 8 -15.12 20.04 -2.67
CA SER A 8 -15.98 20.88 -1.84
C SER A 8 -15.17 21.70 -0.81
N ASP A 9 -15.79 22.70 -0.21
CA ASP A 9 -15.14 23.60 0.77
C ASP A 9 -14.69 22.88 2.05
N ASP A 10 -15.29 21.72 2.37
CA ASP A 10 -14.91 20.87 3.49
C ASP A 10 -13.78 19.89 3.17
N GLY A 11 -13.16 20.00 2.00
CA GLY A 11 -12.05 19.15 1.58
C GLY A 11 -12.46 17.78 1.03
N THR A 12 -13.74 17.54 0.74
CA THR A 12 -14.18 16.29 0.13
C THR A 12 -13.98 16.33 -1.38
N LEU A 13 -13.11 15.46 -1.88
CA LEU A 13 -12.92 15.19 -3.32
C LEU A 13 -13.90 14.11 -3.75
N THR A 14 -14.82 14.45 -4.61
CA THR A 14 -15.73 13.49 -5.26
C THR A 14 -15.21 13.19 -6.67
N VAL A 15 -15.10 11.91 -7.01
CA VAL A 15 -14.60 11.44 -8.31
C VAL A 15 -15.57 10.43 -8.89
N GLY A 16 -15.94 10.61 -10.16
CA GLY A 16 -16.91 9.74 -10.82
C GLY A 16 -16.66 9.56 -12.31
N GLY A 17 -17.28 8.53 -12.88
CA GLY A 17 -17.24 8.22 -14.31
C GLY A 17 -16.35 7.05 -14.68
N GLN A 18 -15.93 6.99 -15.95
CA GLN A 18 -15.26 5.81 -16.51
C GLN A 18 -13.84 6.12 -16.93
N GLY A 19 -12.90 5.21 -16.58
CA GLY A 19 -11.51 5.33 -16.96
C GLY A 19 -10.76 6.41 -16.17
N ILE A 20 -11.02 6.52 -14.86
CA ILE A 20 -10.35 7.47 -13.96
C ILE A 20 -8.87 7.10 -13.85
N GLU A 21 -7.99 8.01 -14.23
CA GLU A 21 -6.54 7.75 -14.25
C GLU A 21 -5.72 9.02 -14.05
N SER A 22 -4.46 8.84 -13.69
CA SER A 22 -3.47 9.92 -13.69
C SER A 22 -2.97 10.18 -15.11
N ASP A 23 -2.57 11.43 -15.37
CA ASP A 23 -1.92 11.77 -16.65
C ASP A 23 -0.59 11.00 -16.80
N LEU A 24 -0.53 10.13 -17.81
CA LEU A 24 0.64 9.30 -18.11
C LEU A 24 1.92 10.13 -18.39
N SER A 25 1.77 11.33 -18.95
CA SER A 25 2.92 12.17 -19.33
C SER A 25 3.50 12.94 -18.14
N SER A 26 2.63 13.47 -17.28
CA SER A 26 3.02 14.24 -16.09
C SER A 26 3.09 13.38 -14.81
N ARG A 27 2.50 12.17 -14.83
CA ARG A 27 2.33 11.28 -13.66
C ARG A 27 1.61 11.96 -12.50
N LYS A 28 0.66 12.82 -12.80
CA LYS A 28 -0.11 13.59 -11.83
C LYS A 28 -1.60 13.32 -11.95
N ALA A 29 -2.26 13.26 -10.81
CA ALA A 29 -3.71 13.33 -10.78
C ALA A 29 -4.19 14.73 -11.19
N PRO A 30 -5.36 14.86 -11.80
CA PRO A 30 -5.92 16.14 -12.21
C PRO A 30 -6.17 17.12 -11.06
N TRP A 31 -6.33 16.63 -9.84
CA TRP A 31 -6.50 17.42 -8.62
C TRP A 31 -5.19 17.64 -7.85
N ALA A 32 -4.02 17.31 -8.41
CA ALA A 32 -2.74 17.39 -7.71
C ALA A 32 -2.42 18.79 -7.16
N ASP A 33 -2.84 19.85 -7.85
CA ASP A 33 -2.64 21.23 -7.38
C ASP A 33 -3.52 21.56 -6.14
N HIS A 34 -4.50 20.73 -5.83
CA HIS A 34 -5.38 20.83 -4.65
C HIS A 34 -5.07 19.79 -3.57
N ALA A 35 -4.02 18.99 -3.72
CA ALA A 35 -3.71 17.86 -2.84
C ALA A 35 -3.72 18.23 -1.34
N SER A 36 -3.18 19.40 -0.98
CA SER A 36 -3.14 19.88 0.41
C SER A 36 -4.50 20.31 1.00
N GLN A 37 -5.53 20.34 0.18
CA GLN A 37 -6.91 20.69 0.59
C GLN A 37 -7.80 19.45 0.75
N ILE A 38 -7.38 18.29 0.20
CA ILE A 38 -8.17 17.07 0.21
C ILE A 38 -8.08 16.41 1.59
N GLU A 39 -9.25 16.30 2.25
CA GLU A 39 -9.41 15.68 3.58
C GLU A 39 -10.12 14.32 3.48
N ALA A 40 -10.97 14.13 2.48
CA ALA A 40 -11.65 12.88 2.18
C ALA A 40 -11.76 12.67 0.66
N VAL A 41 -11.81 11.40 0.24
CA VAL A 41 -12.09 11.01 -1.14
C VAL A 41 -13.34 10.13 -1.16
N VAL A 42 -14.25 10.43 -2.09
CA VAL A 42 -15.47 9.65 -2.33
C VAL A 42 -15.55 9.32 -3.81
N PHE A 43 -15.54 8.06 -4.16
CA PHE A 43 -15.86 7.62 -5.52
C PHE A 43 -17.37 7.47 -5.68
N GLU A 44 -17.89 7.86 -6.83
CA GLU A 44 -19.29 7.64 -7.18
C GLU A 44 -19.51 6.17 -7.58
N ASP A 45 -20.68 5.64 -7.21
CA ASP A 45 -21.06 4.27 -7.53
C ASP A 45 -21.02 3.99 -9.04
N GLY A 46 -20.50 2.82 -9.42
CA GLY A 46 -20.33 2.40 -10.80
C GLY A 46 -19.19 3.09 -11.55
N SER A 47 -18.31 3.78 -10.84
CA SER A 47 -17.09 4.34 -11.43
C SER A 47 -16.06 3.27 -11.75
N THR A 48 -15.23 3.50 -12.78
CA THR A 48 -14.13 2.62 -13.15
C THR A 48 -12.82 3.38 -13.27
N THR A 49 -11.71 2.72 -13.00
CA THR A 49 -10.38 3.29 -13.27
C THR A 49 -9.90 2.99 -14.69
N GLY A 50 -8.93 3.79 -15.17
CA GLY A 50 -8.02 3.42 -16.25
C GLY A 50 -6.85 2.58 -15.72
N ASP A 51 -5.79 2.45 -16.50
CA ASP A 51 -4.64 1.61 -16.19
C ASP A 51 -3.61 2.28 -15.26
N CYS A 52 -3.56 3.61 -15.20
CA CYS A 52 -2.54 4.38 -14.48
C CYS A 52 -3.12 5.12 -13.27
N LEU A 53 -2.80 4.65 -12.05
CA LEU A 53 -3.15 5.30 -10.78
C LEU A 53 -1.92 5.90 -10.07
N VAL A 54 -0.83 6.12 -10.81
CA VAL A 54 0.44 6.66 -10.30
C VAL A 54 0.22 8.03 -9.66
N ASN A 55 0.68 8.19 -8.41
CA ASN A 55 0.57 9.43 -7.65
C ASN A 55 -0.87 9.96 -7.49
N MET A 56 -1.91 9.13 -7.63
CA MET A 56 -3.32 9.56 -7.66
C MET A 56 -3.69 10.48 -6.47
N PHE A 57 -3.23 10.14 -5.27
CA PHE A 57 -3.44 10.91 -4.04
C PHE A 57 -2.12 11.32 -3.37
N SER A 58 -1.01 11.27 -4.11
CA SER A 58 0.29 11.64 -3.57
C SER A 58 0.29 13.09 -3.08
N GLY A 59 0.79 13.31 -1.86
CA GLY A 59 0.83 14.63 -1.25
C GLY A 59 -0.51 15.15 -0.71
N CYS A 60 -1.55 14.33 -0.66
CA CYS A 60 -2.80 14.68 0.03
C CYS A 60 -2.56 14.65 1.55
N THR A 61 -1.84 15.66 2.04
CA THR A 61 -1.30 15.69 3.41
C THR A 61 -2.34 15.71 4.51
N LYS A 62 -3.59 16.06 4.19
CA LYS A 62 -4.71 16.06 5.12
C LYS A 62 -5.66 14.87 4.95
N LEU A 63 -5.44 14.04 3.92
CA LEU A 63 -6.32 12.92 3.62
C LEU A 63 -6.47 11.99 4.83
N GLY A 64 -7.70 11.83 5.30
CA GLY A 64 -8.04 10.97 6.44
C GLY A 64 -8.91 9.77 6.08
N SER A 65 -9.60 9.80 4.94
CA SER A 65 -10.49 8.72 4.53
C SER A 65 -10.69 8.61 3.03
N VAL A 66 -10.95 7.38 2.57
CA VAL A 66 -11.32 7.07 1.17
C VAL A 66 -12.54 6.15 1.17
N ALA A 67 -13.59 6.55 0.47
CA ALA A 67 -14.77 5.72 0.23
C ALA A 67 -14.77 5.24 -1.23
N TRP A 68 -14.51 3.95 -1.42
CA TRP A 68 -14.38 3.36 -2.76
C TRP A 68 -15.72 3.18 -3.48
N ASN A 69 -16.83 2.95 -2.73
CA ASN A 69 -18.20 2.82 -3.23
C ASN A 69 -18.34 1.92 -4.48
N GLY A 70 -17.68 0.75 -4.44
CA GLY A 70 -17.71 -0.19 -5.57
C GLY A 70 -16.94 0.28 -6.81
N LEU A 71 -15.92 1.11 -6.64
CA LEU A 71 -15.00 1.48 -7.72
C LEU A 71 -14.41 0.23 -8.37
N ASP A 72 -14.61 0.08 -9.68
CA ASP A 72 -13.99 -0.99 -10.46
C ASP A 72 -12.55 -0.62 -10.82
N THR A 73 -11.60 -1.34 -10.24
CA THR A 73 -10.16 -1.15 -10.43
C THR A 73 -9.51 -2.22 -11.29
N SER A 74 -10.28 -3.11 -11.91
CA SER A 74 -9.79 -4.26 -12.69
C SER A 74 -8.88 -3.89 -13.87
N ALA A 75 -8.99 -2.66 -14.38
CA ALA A 75 -8.14 -2.12 -15.44
C ALA A 75 -6.79 -1.58 -14.93
N ALA A 76 -6.64 -1.36 -13.62
CA ALA A 76 -5.45 -0.73 -13.06
C ALA A 76 -4.22 -1.67 -13.16
N THR A 77 -3.14 -1.16 -13.73
CA THR A 77 -1.87 -1.89 -13.87
C THR A 77 -0.74 -1.28 -13.05
N ASN A 78 -0.86 0.00 -12.66
CA ASN A 78 0.16 0.72 -11.93
C ASN A 78 -0.43 1.60 -10.84
N MET A 79 -0.08 1.29 -9.57
CA MET A 79 -0.46 2.03 -8.35
C MET A 79 0.75 2.67 -7.66
N GLU A 80 1.85 2.92 -8.39
CA GLU A 80 3.07 3.50 -7.82
C GLU A 80 2.78 4.83 -7.12
N ASN A 81 3.23 4.95 -5.86
CA ASN A 81 3.09 6.14 -5.01
C ASN A 81 1.64 6.65 -4.85
N MET A 82 0.62 5.80 -5.05
CA MET A 82 -0.79 6.23 -5.08
C MET A 82 -1.18 7.05 -3.85
N PHE A 83 -0.70 6.68 -2.66
CA PHE A 83 -0.94 7.39 -1.39
C PHE A 83 0.35 7.91 -0.75
N SER A 84 1.41 8.11 -1.52
CA SER A 84 2.66 8.63 -0.97
C SER A 84 2.46 10.00 -0.33
N MET A 85 3.08 10.25 0.84
CA MET A 85 3.01 11.52 1.57
C MET A 85 1.60 11.91 2.03
N CYS A 86 0.70 10.93 2.29
CA CYS A 86 -0.59 11.16 2.92
C CYS A 86 -0.42 11.26 4.44
N LEU A 87 0.10 12.39 4.91
CA LEU A 87 0.50 12.59 6.32
C LEU A 87 -0.68 12.50 7.31
N GLY A 88 -1.90 12.80 6.86
CA GLY A 88 -3.12 12.72 7.68
C GLY A 88 -3.71 11.31 7.80
N LEU A 89 -3.25 10.38 6.95
CA LEU A 89 -3.84 9.05 6.83
C LEU A 89 -3.51 8.19 8.05
N ARG A 90 -4.54 7.80 8.82
CA ARG A 90 -4.39 6.94 10.00
C ARG A 90 -4.75 5.49 9.73
N SER A 91 -5.65 5.26 8.80
CA SER A 91 -6.03 3.93 8.36
C SER A 91 -6.45 3.95 6.91
N ILE A 92 -6.26 2.84 6.22
CA ILE A 92 -6.79 2.63 4.89
C ILE A 92 -7.29 1.20 4.75
N ASP A 93 -8.44 1.06 4.10
CA ASP A 93 -9.05 -0.22 3.77
C ASP A 93 -9.12 -0.35 2.24
N PHE A 94 -8.41 -1.33 1.70
CA PHE A 94 -8.38 -1.66 0.28
C PHE A 94 -9.40 -2.76 -0.09
N SER A 95 -10.28 -3.14 0.83
CA SER A 95 -11.29 -4.16 0.55
C SER A 95 -12.18 -3.77 -0.63
N GLY A 96 -12.39 -4.69 -1.53
CA GLY A 96 -13.19 -4.49 -2.74
C GLY A 96 -12.44 -3.88 -3.94
N LEU A 97 -11.14 -3.60 -3.81
CA LEU A 97 -10.32 -3.23 -4.95
C LEU A 97 -9.76 -4.49 -5.63
N ASP A 98 -10.07 -4.67 -6.90
CA ASP A 98 -9.43 -5.69 -7.75
C ASP A 98 -8.06 -5.19 -8.18
N THR A 99 -7.00 -5.84 -7.70
CA THR A 99 -5.62 -5.51 -8.02
C THR A 99 -4.91 -6.59 -8.85
N SER A 100 -5.66 -7.55 -9.40
CA SER A 100 -5.12 -8.71 -10.12
C SER A 100 -4.29 -8.36 -11.35
N SER A 101 -4.55 -7.19 -11.97
CA SER A 101 -3.80 -6.68 -13.12
C SER A 101 -2.62 -5.78 -12.73
N VAL A 102 -2.45 -5.44 -11.44
CA VAL A 102 -1.43 -4.49 -10.98
C VAL A 102 -0.05 -5.14 -10.98
N THR A 103 0.90 -4.49 -11.64
CA THR A 103 2.29 -4.94 -11.74
C THR A 103 3.26 -4.09 -10.90
N ASP A 104 2.87 -2.87 -10.55
CA ASP A 104 3.70 -1.94 -9.76
C ASP A 104 2.91 -1.35 -8.58
N MET A 105 3.36 -1.64 -7.35
CA MET A 105 2.88 -1.08 -6.10
C MET A 105 4.02 -0.35 -5.33
N GLY A 106 5.09 0.03 -6.04
CA GLY A 106 6.20 0.75 -5.42
C GLY A 106 5.73 2.03 -4.73
N GLY A 107 6.10 2.23 -3.47
CA GLY A 107 5.75 3.41 -2.70
C GLY A 107 4.25 3.61 -2.44
N LEU A 108 3.40 2.58 -2.59
CA LEU A 108 1.92 2.70 -2.47
C LEU A 108 1.50 3.53 -1.25
N LEU A 109 2.12 3.30 -0.08
CA LEU A 109 1.86 4.00 1.19
C LEU A 109 3.13 4.70 1.73
N ARG A 110 4.07 5.01 0.85
CA ARG A 110 5.34 5.64 1.21
C ARG A 110 5.10 6.97 1.93
N GLU A 111 5.85 7.19 3.01
CA GLU A 111 5.80 8.45 3.78
C GLU A 111 4.40 8.77 4.34
N CYS A 112 3.73 7.73 4.87
CA CYS A 112 2.51 7.86 5.66
C CYS A 112 2.82 7.65 7.16
N PRO A 113 3.54 8.59 7.81
CA PRO A 113 4.10 8.35 9.14
C PRO A 113 3.03 8.12 10.23
N ASN A 114 1.82 8.65 10.04
CA ASN A 114 0.73 8.52 11.01
C ASN A 114 -0.19 7.31 10.76
N LEU A 115 0.16 6.45 9.79
CA LEU A 115 -0.61 5.25 9.46
C LEU A 115 -0.52 4.24 10.61
N LEU A 116 -1.67 3.81 11.14
CA LEU A 116 -1.78 2.85 12.25
C LEU A 116 -2.21 1.47 11.78
N SER A 117 -3.01 1.40 10.70
CA SER A 117 -3.53 0.14 10.18
C SER A 117 -3.79 0.17 8.68
N VAL A 118 -3.58 -0.98 8.05
CA VAL A 118 -3.93 -1.23 6.65
C VAL A 118 -4.74 -2.52 6.61
N THR A 119 -5.88 -2.49 5.89
CA THR A 119 -6.67 -3.68 5.60
C THR A 119 -6.54 -4.01 4.12
N PHE A 120 -6.15 -5.25 3.82
CA PHE A 120 -6.16 -5.81 2.47
C PHE A 120 -7.34 -6.76 2.37
N GLY A 121 -8.29 -6.48 1.47
CA GLY A 121 -9.44 -7.35 1.22
C GLY A 121 -9.05 -8.64 0.48
N SER A 122 -10.02 -9.54 0.33
CA SER A 122 -9.83 -10.81 -0.41
C SER A 122 -9.51 -10.60 -1.90
N ASP A 123 -9.91 -9.47 -2.45
CA ASP A 123 -9.74 -9.13 -3.88
C ASP A 123 -8.43 -8.37 -4.14
N PHE A 124 -7.68 -8.05 -3.06
CA PHE A 124 -6.35 -7.44 -3.15
C PHE A 124 -5.32 -8.51 -3.52
N ASP A 125 -5.17 -8.74 -4.82
CA ASP A 125 -4.29 -9.75 -5.40
C ASP A 125 -2.93 -9.16 -5.78
N THR A 126 -1.85 -9.73 -5.26
CA THR A 126 -0.48 -9.31 -5.56
C THR A 126 0.27 -10.25 -6.49
N SER A 127 -0.41 -11.26 -7.05
CA SER A 127 0.23 -12.33 -7.85
C SER A 127 0.91 -11.84 -9.13
N SER A 128 0.47 -10.69 -9.67
CA SER A 128 1.08 -10.04 -10.85
C SER A 128 2.10 -8.97 -10.50
N VAL A 129 2.24 -8.61 -9.21
CA VAL A 129 3.10 -7.48 -8.78
C VAL A 129 4.57 -7.86 -8.88
N THR A 130 5.34 -7.04 -9.60
CA THR A 130 6.78 -7.20 -9.77
C THR A 130 7.60 -6.25 -8.92
N ASN A 131 7.03 -5.09 -8.55
CA ASN A 131 7.69 -4.04 -7.78
C ASN A 131 6.90 -3.69 -6.51
N MET A 132 7.53 -3.89 -5.34
CA MET A 132 7.05 -3.47 -4.02
C MET A 132 8.07 -2.57 -3.29
N THR A 133 8.98 -1.93 -4.04
CA THR A 133 10.00 -1.04 -3.48
C THR A 133 9.35 0.06 -2.65
N ALA A 134 9.82 0.23 -1.41
CA ALA A 134 9.38 1.29 -0.50
C ALA A 134 7.85 1.32 -0.23
N MET A 135 7.14 0.19 -0.36
CA MET A 135 5.67 0.15 -0.27
C MET A 135 5.13 0.73 1.04
N PHE A 136 5.84 0.51 2.15
CA PHE A 136 5.52 1.04 3.50
C PHE A 136 6.65 1.91 4.06
N TYR A 137 7.54 2.43 3.22
CA TYR A 137 8.65 3.28 3.63
C TYR A 137 8.17 4.44 4.52
N ASN A 138 8.76 4.62 5.70
CA ASN A 138 8.43 5.66 6.67
C ASN A 138 6.93 5.65 7.07
N CYS A 139 6.39 4.45 7.37
CA CYS A 139 5.13 4.28 8.08
C CYS A 139 5.43 4.10 9.59
N GLY A 140 5.99 5.16 10.21
CA GLY A 140 6.63 5.10 11.51
C GLY A 140 5.76 4.58 12.66
N TYR A 141 4.44 4.85 12.64
CA TYR A 141 3.49 4.41 13.68
C TYR A 141 2.73 3.12 13.35
N LEU A 142 3.09 2.42 12.27
CA LEU A 142 2.46 1.14 11.92
C LEU A 142 2.98 0.03 12.83
N GLU A 143 2.19 -0.40 13.81
CA GLU A 143 2.60 -1.40 14.81
C GLU A 143 2.50 -2.84 14.31
N SER A 144 1.54 -3.11 13.43
CA SER A 144 1.31 -4.46 12.89
C SER A 144 0.81 -4.42 11.45
N LEU A 145 1.16 -5.47 10.70
CA LEU A 145 0.79 -5.59 9.30
C LEU A 145 0.47 -7.05 8.96
N ASP A 146 -0.70 -7.26 8.34
CA ASP A 146 -1.10 -8.58 7.85
C ASP A 146 -0.89 -8.66 6.32
N LEU A 147 0.11 -9.43 5.91
CA LEU A 147 0.45 -9.74 4.52
C LEU A 147 0.17 -11.21 4.20
N SER A 148 -0.74 -11.86 4.94
CA SER A 148 -1.03 -13.28 4.78
C SER A 148 -1.64 -13.63 3.41
N SER A 149 -2.29 -12.66 2.77
CA SER A 149 -2.85 -12.80 1.41
C SER A 149 -1.83 -12.55 0.29
N PHE A 150 -0.64 -12.01 0.60
CA PHE A 150 0.32 -11.61 -0.42
C PHE A 150 0.95 -12.81 -1.12
N ASP A 151 0.89 -12.80 -2.44
CA ASP A 151 1.63 -13.70 -3.32
C ASP A 151 2.85 -12.96 -3.90
N MET A 152 4.03 -13.39 -3.49
CA MET A 152 5.30 -12.74 -3.84
C MET A 152 6.02 -13.41 -5.03
N ARG A 153 5.38 -14.38 -5.71
CA ARG A 153 6.06 -15.19 -6.75
C ARG A 153 6.57 -14.37 -7.92
N ALA A 154 5.85 -13.31 -8.30
CA ALA A 154 6.25 -12.41 -9.39
C ALA A 154 7.19 -11.29 -8.95
N VAL A 155 7.32 -11.02 -7.63
CA VAL A 155 8.07 -9.86 -7.12
C VAL A 155 9.55 -9.99 -7.43
N VAL A 156 10.10 -8.96 -8.04
CA VAL A 156 11.51 -8.81 -8.42
C VAL A 156 12.25 -7.88 -7.46
N THR A 157 11.57 -6.84 -6.94
CA THR A 157 12.16 -5.88 -6.01
C THR A 157 11.19 -5.50 -4.90
N MET A 158 11.73 -5.46 -3.67
CA MET A 158 11.05 -4.97 -2.46
C MET A 158 12.01 -4.12 -1.60
N HIS A 159 12.95 -3.43 -2.25
CA HIS A 159 13.96 -2.62 -1.58
C HIS A 159 13.31 -1.56 -0.68
N ASN A 160 13.81 -1.40 0.56
CA ASN A 160 13.28 -0.44 1.54
C ASN A 160 11.79 -0.60 1.89
N MET A 161 11.19 -1.77 1.67
CA MET A 161 9.74 -1.95 1.84
C MET A 161 9.26 -1.51 3.22
N PHE A 162 10.06 -1.73 4.28
CA PHE A 162 9.74 -1.38 5.67
C PHE A 162 10.74 -0.41 6.31
N TYR A 163 11.53 0.30 5.50
CA TYR A 163 12.51 1.25 6.03
C TYR A 163 11.80 2.37 6.80
N GLU A 164 12.29 2.70 8.00
CA GLU A 164 11.67 3.68 8.90
C GLU A 164 10.22 3.33 9.34
N CYS A 165 9.89 2.03 9.43
CA CYS A 165 8.69 1.56 10.12
C CYS A 165 9.03 1.27 11.60
N ASP A 166 9.39 2.30 12.35
CA ASP A 166 10.09 2.17 13.65
C ASP A 166 9.27 1.44 14.73
N GLU A 167 7.94 1.55 14.68
CA GLU A 167 7.03 0.89 15.65
C GLU A 167 6.56 -0.50 15.17
N LEU A 168 7.00 -0.97 13.99
CA LEU A 168 6.52 -2.25 13.43
C LEU A 168 7.04 -3.43 14.26
N ALA A 169 6.15 -4.00 15.06
CA ALA A 169 6.44 -5.09 15.98
C ALA A 169 5.92 -6.46 15.51
N SER A 170 5.01 -6.49 14.54
CA SER A 170 4.41 -7.73 14.05
C SER A 170 4.12 -7.67 12.55
N VAL A 171 4.54 -8.69 11.81
CA VAL A 171 4.16 -8.90 10.42
C VAL A 171 3.65 -10.32 10.25
N THR A 172 2.39 -10.47 9.85
CA THR A 172 1.82 -11.78 9.52
C THR A 172 2.08 -12.10 8.06
N LEU A 173 2.71 -13.23 7.78
CA LEU A 173 3.07 -13.66 6.42
C LEU A 173 2.32 -14.94 6.05
N GLY A 174 1.77 -14.99 4.84
CA GLY A 174 1.13 -16.17 4.29
C GLY A 174 2.09 -17.13 3.57
N SER A 175 1.57 -18.25 3.12
CA SER A 175 2.35 -19.26 2.38
C SER A 175 2.85 -18.78 1.01
N GLY A 176 2.25 -17.74 0.45
CA GLY A 176 2.67 -17.09 -0.80
C GLY A 176 3.77 -16.06 -0.61
N PHE A 177 4.07 -15.66 0.62
CA PHE A 177 5.09 -14.67 0.91
C PHE A 177 6.49 -15.29 0.82
N ARG A 178 7.41 -14.56 0.21
CA ARG A 178 8.83 -14.87 0.19
C ARG A 178 9.68 -13.60 0.19
N TRP A 179 10.82 -13.66 0.82
CA TRP A 179 11.82 -12.60 0.68
C TRP A 179 12.49 -12.70 -0.69
N VAL A 180 12.63 -11.58 -1.37
CA VAL A 180 13.35 -11.52 -2.65
C VAL A 180 14.84 -11.45 -2.37
N SER A 181 15.59 -12.49 -2.77
CA SER A 181 17.04 -12.55 -2.59
C SER A 181 17.79 -11.62 -3.54
N GLY A 182 18.96 -11.15 -3.13
CA GLY A 182 19.83 -10.33 -3.95
C GLY A 182 19.96 -8.89 -3.43
N SER A 183 19.92 -7.89 -4.30
CA SER A 183 20.20 -6.48 -3.97
C SER A 183 19.11 -5.76 -3.18
N THR A 184 18.09 -6.46 -2.73
CA THR A 184 16.87 -5.84 -2.18
C THR A 184 16.74 -6.13 -0.70
N ASN A 185 17.26 -5.22 0.16
CA ASN A 185 17.00 -5.28 1.59
C ASN A 185 15.62 -4.65 1.89
N PRO A 186 14.64 -5.41 2.43
CA PRO A 186 13.32 -4.88 2.79
C PRO A 186 13.37 -4.00 4.05
N TYR A 187 14.46 -4.03 4.81
CA TYR A 187 14.67 -3.25 6.03
C TYR A 187 13.55 -3.39 7.07
N LEU A 188 13.29 -4.62 7.53
CA LEU A 188 12.50 -4.76 8.76
C LEU A 188 13.20 -4.00 9.90
N PRO A 189 12.47 -3.25 10.73
CA PRO A 189 13.07 -2.56 11.87
C PRO A 189 13.76 -3.56 12.79
N ALA A 190 14.79 -3.11 13.52
CA ALA A 190 15.41 -3.96 14.54
C ALA A 190 14.34 -4.25 15.62
N PRO A 191 14.10 -5.53 15.97
CA PRO A 191 13.22 -5.83 17.10
C PRO A 191 13.77 -5.22 18.38
N ALA A 192 12.92 -5.02 19.37
CA ALA A 192 13.33 -4.54 20.68
C ALA A 192 14.50 -5.38 21.25
N ASP A 193 15.31 -4.78 22.12
CA ASP A 193 16.56 -5.31 22.64
C ASP A 193 16.56 -6.81 22.93
N GLY A 194 17.41 -7.54 22.22
CA GLY A 194 17.62 -8.98 22.41
C GLY A 194 16.56 -9.88 21.77
N LEU A 195 15.59 -9.33 21.05
CA LEU A 195 14.58 -10.07 20.29
C LEU A 195 15.03 -10.28 18.84
N THR A 196 14.42 -11.25 18.18
CA THR A 196 14.60 -11.54 16.76
C THR A 196 13.25 -11.73 16.10
N TRP A 197 13.13 -11.39 14.84
CA TRP A 197 11.96 -11.78 14.05
C TRP A 197 11.91 -13.30 13.95
N VAL A 198 10.76 -13.88 14.28
CA VAL A 198 10.54 -15.33 14.18
C VAL A 198 9.29 -15.60 13.34
N ARG A 199 9.35 -16.67 12.55
CA ARG A 199 8.16 -17.13 11.85
C ARG A 199 7.24 -17.85 12.82
N LEU A 200 5.97 -17.46 12.85
CA LEU A 200 4.96 -18.14 13.63
C LEU A 200 4.24 -19.20 12.78
N ASP A 201 3.90 -20.31 13.39
CA ASP A 201 2.99 -21.29 12.84
C ASP A 201 1.57 -20.71 12.79
N GLY A 202 0.96 -20.67 11.60
CA GLY A 202 -0.32 -20.00 11.39
C GLY A 202 -1.52 -20.66 12.10
N ALA A 203 -1.38 -21.93 12.54
CA ALA A 203 -2.42 -22.64 13.25
C ALA A 203 -2.32 -22.46 14.78
N THR A 204 -1.10 -22.32 15.30
CA THR A 204 -0.84 -22.28 16.74
C THR A 204 -0.43 -20.91 17.25
N GLY A 205 0.00 -20.00 16.37
CA GLY A 205 0.58 -18.69 16.74
C GLY A 205 1.90 -18.79 17.49
N LEU A 206 2.53 -19.97 17.54
CA LEU A 206 3.80 -20.20 18.22
C LEU A 206 4.97 -20.16 17.22
N PRO A 207 6.19 -19.82 17.66
CA PRO A 207 7.38 -19.90 16.81
C PRO A 207 7.52 -21.29 16.16
N VAL A 208 7.82 -21.34 14.87
CA VAL A 208 8.04 -22.59 14.15
C VAL A 208 9.28 -23.28 14.75
N ALA A 209 9.14 -24.55 15.10
CA ALA A 209 10.21 -25.33 15.72
C ALA A 209 11.47 -25.35 14.83
N GLY A 210 12.61 -24.93 15.39
CA GLY A 210 13.88 -24.84 14.67
C GLY A 210 14.10 -23.53 13.91
N ASP A 211 13.16 -22.60 13.92
CA ASP A 211 13.37 -21.23 13.43
C ASP A 211 14.39 -20.53 14.35
N LYS A 212 15.47 -20.04 13.76
CA LYS A 212 16.56 -19.38 14.51
C LYS A 212 16.31 -17.88 14.68
N GLY A 213 15.15 -17.41 14.22
CA GLY A 213 14.85 -15.99 14.11
C GLY A 213 15.61 -15.33 12.94
N TYR A 214 15.16 -14.15 12.60
CA TYR A 214 15.73 -13.35 11.51
C TYR A 214 16.19 -12.01 12.08
N THR A 215 17.40 -11.61 11.74
CA THR A 215 17.84 -10.23 11.93
C THR A 215 17.48 -9.42 10.69
N PRO A 216 17.31 -8.10 10.78
CA PRO A 216 17.06 -7.26 9.62
C PRO A 216 18.06 -7.44 8.48
N GLU A 217 19.29 -7.84 8.83
CA GLU A 217 20.42 -8.06 7.91
C GLU A 217 20.46 -9.49 7.34
N GLY A 218 19.73 -10.42 7.94
CA GLY A 218 19.74 -11.86 7.60
C GLY A 218 18.57 -12.32 6.74
N LEU A 219 17.75 -11.40 6.26
CA LEU A 219 16.61 -11.65 5.35
C LEU A 219 17.01 -11.52 3.87
N GLY A 220 18.20 -11.98 3.51
CA GLY A 220 18.72 -11.99 2.14
C GLY A 220 18.90 -13.41 1.59
#